data_4a5b1cb2090e346254eb65a6b52de6a8
#
_entry.id   4a5b1cb2090e346254eb65a6b52de6a8
#
_cell.length_a   1.000
_cell.length_b   1.000
_cell.length_c   1.000
_cell.angle_alpha   90.00
_cell.angle_beta   90.00
_cell.angle_gamma   90.00
#
_symmetry.space_group_name_H-M   'P 1'
#
loop_
_entity.id
_entity.type
_entity.pdbx_description
1 polymer ?
#
loop_
_entity_poly.entity_id
_entity_poly.type
_entity_poly.pdbx_seq_one_letter_code
_entity_poly.pdbx_strand_id
1 'polypeptide(L)'
;PKAAIRLLEDENFFEMVDLKDFVGKRSHQQRRIRARIIGSQGKVRKLIENLTDVEITIYKSTVVLVGDAEGIGLARQAVEMLAGGSEHGTVLSFLERRRKRMKFDNRSLDYIEAKEDNEALPDGFDGLVPGLADVSERRGRKLKASQVDPDDEEAVDEMMEMAEDEHVVWEEE
;
A
#
# COMPACT_ATOMS: atom_id res chain seq x y z
N PRO A 1 7.87 30.73 -8.10
CA PRO A 1 9.31 30.49 -8.10
C PRO A 1 9.73 29.39 -7.12
N LYS A 2 9.04 29.19 -5.97
CA LYS A 2 9.39 28.11 -5.03
C LYS A 2 9.19 26.71 -5.63
N ALA A 3 8.10 26.46 -6.35
CA ALA A 3 7.83 25.21 -7.05
C ALA A 3 8.93 24.83 -8.05
N ALA A 4 9.50 25.83 -8.73
CA ALA A 4 10.55 25.58 -9.70
C ALA A 4 11.88 25.15 -9.06
N ILE A 5 12.11 25.50 -7.79
CA ILE A 5 13.31 25.08 -7.04
C ILE A 5 13.26 23.58 -6.74
N ARG A 6 12.08 23.04 -6.46
CA ARG A 6 11.91 21.59 -6.22
C ARG A 6 12.26 20.73 -7.46
N LEU A 7 12.15 21.30 -8.66
CA LEU A 7 12.55 20.60 -9.90
C LEU A 7 14.07 20.47 -10.09
N LEU A 8 14.87 21.10 -9.23
CA LEU A 8 16.33 20.91 -9.22
C LEU A 8 16.76 19.64 -8.46
N GLU A 9 15.85 19.03 -7.74
CA GLU A 9 16.06 17.74 -7.09
C GLU A 9 15.75 16.63 -8.10
N ASP A 10 16.64 15.66 -8.27
CA ASP A 10 16.58 14.63 -9.32
C ASP A 10 15.33 13.72 -9.22
N GLU A 11 14.70 13.65 -8.03
CA GLU A 11 13.52 12.80 -7.77
C GLU A 11 12.20 13.51 -8.08
N ASN A 12 12.22 14.81 -8.35
CA ASN A 12 11.01 15.58 -8.61
C ASN A 12 10.70 15.71 -10.10
N PHE A 13 9.45 15.50 -10.42
CA PHE A 13 8.90 15.61 -11.76
C PHE A 13 7.87 16.74 -11.82
N PHE A 14 7.46 17.09 -13.03
CA PHE A 14 6.32 17.97 -13.23
C PHE A 14 5.35 17.41 -14.24
N GLU A 15 4.08 17.69 -14.04
CA GLU A 15 3.02 17.35 -14.98
C GLU A 15 2.09 18.54 -15.18
N MET A 16 1.61 18.72 -16.41
CA MET A 16 0.66 19.77 -16.77
C MET A 16 -0.68 19.15 -17.18
N VAL A 17 -1.74 19.58 -16.52
CA VAL A 17 -3.12 19.18 -16.82
C VAL A 17 -3.87 20.38 -17.39
N ASP A 18 -4.39 20.29 -18.62
CA ASP A 18 -5.21 21.35 -19.21
C ASP A 18 -6.69 21.15 -18.88
N LEU A 19 -7.28 22.11 -18.19
CA LEU A 19 -8.70 22.08 -17.82
C LEU A 19 -9.65 22.16 -19.05
N LYS A 20 -9.11 22.54 -20.21
CA LYS A 20 -9.89 22.55 -21.47
C LYS A 20 -10.28 21.17 -21.93
N ASP A 21 -9.48 20.17 -21.60
CA ASP A 21 -9.73 18.78 -21.99
C ASP A 21 -11.01 18.25 -21.31
N PHE A 22 -11.36 18.77 -20.14
CA PHE A 22 -12.55 18.37 -19.37
C PHE A 22 -13.80 19.20 -19.69
N VAL A 23 -13.64 20.46 -20.08
CA VAL A 23 -14.77 21.42 -20.16
C VAL A 23 -14.85 22.13 -21.51
N GLY A 24 -13.87 21.85 -22.37
CA GLY A 24 -13.78 22.56 -23.63
C GLY A 24 -13.41 24.04 -23.49
N LYS A 25 -13.65 24.82 -24.56
CA LYS A 25 -13.19 26.21 -24.68
C LYS A 25 -14.01 27.25 -23.90
N ARG A 26 -15.07 26.84 -23.18
CA ARG A 26 -15.99 27.75 -22.48
C ARG A 26 -15.33 28.35 -21.24
N SER A 27 -14.94 29.61 -21.30
CA SER A 27 -14.22 30.30 -20.22
C SER A 27 -14.94 30.32 -18.86
N HIS A 28 -16.26 30.39 -18.85
CA HIS A 28 -17.07 30.35 -17.64
C HIS A 28 -16.95 29.00 -16.92
N GLN A 29 -16.99 27.89 -17.66
CA GLN A 29 -16.85 26.56 -17.07
C GLN A 29 -15.43 26.31 -16.58
N GLN A 30 -14.41 26.72 -17.30
CA GLN A 30 -13.01 26.66 -16.86
C GLN A 30 -12.80 27.44 -15.55
N ARG A 31 -13.41 28.64 -15.43
CA ARG A 31 -13.38 29.46 -14.22
C ARG A 31 -14.02 28.73 -13.04
N ARG A 32 -15.17 28.05 -13.29
CA ARG A 32 -15.90 27.29 -12.27
C ARG A 32 -15.05 26.10 -11.75
N ILE A 33 -14.46 25.31 -12.66
CA ILE A 33 -13.61 24.16 -12.27
C ILE A 33 -12.37 24.65 -11.52
N ARG A 34 -11.70 25.67 -12.03
CA ARG A 34 -10.56 26.27 -11.34
C ARG A 34 -10.92 26.71 -9.92
N ALA A 35 -12.08 27.35 -9.74
CA ALA A 35 -12.56 27.74 -8.41
C ALA A 35 -12.81 26.53 -7.51
N ARG A 36 -13.28 25.41 -8.07
CA ARG A 36 -13.46 24.13 -7.32
C ARG A 36 -12.12 23.56 -6.86
N ILE A 37 -11.14 23.50 -7.75
CA ILE A 37 -9.80 22.95 -7.42
C ILE A 37 -9.11 23.79 -6.36
N ILE A 38 -9.23 25.13 -6.45
CA ILE A 38 -8.65 26.04 -5.46
C ILE A 38 -9.40 25.94 -4.13
N GLY A 39 -10.72 25.90 -4.21
CA GLY A 39 -11.61 25.92 -3.05
C GLY A 39 -11.66 27.29 -2.38
N SER A 40 -12.47 27.39 -1.29
CA SER A 40 -12.56 28.63 -0.50
C SER A 40 -11.20 28.94 0.13
N GLN A 41 -10.69 30.14 -0.17
CA GLN A 41 -9.38 30.63 0.32
C GLN A 41 -8.18 29.66 0.03
N GLY A 42 -8.29 28.84 -1.01
CA GLY A 42 -7.25 27.88 -1.36
C GLY A 42 -7.16 26.65 -0.45
N LYS A 43 -8.20 26.39 0.38
CA LYS A 43 -8.19 25.26 1.34
C LYS A 43 -8.11 23.92 0.64
N VAL A 44 -8.88 23.71 -0.45
CA VAL A 44 -8.91 22.42 -1.15
C VAL A 44 -7.55 22.13 -1.78
N ARG A 45 -6.96 23.14 -2.47
CA ARG A 45 -5.63 23.02 -3.04
C ARG A 45 -4.59 22.62 -1.98
N LYS A 46 -4.54 23.35 -0.86
CA LYS A 46 -3.60 23.06 0.23
C LYS A 46 -3.81 21.66 0.85
N LEU A 47 -5.06 21.19 0.93
CA LEU A 47 -5.33 19.85 1.42
C LEU A 47 -4.81 18.78 0.46
N ILE A 48 -4.99 18.98 -0.85
CA ILE A 48 -4.44 18.07 -1.85
C ILE A 48 -2.90 18.09 -1.78
N GLU A 49 -2.28 19.26 -1.77
CA GLU A 49 -0.82 19.44 -1.63
C GLU A 49 -0.28 18.71 -0.41
N ASN A 50 -0.93 18.83 0.76
CA ASN A 50 -0.52 18.15 1.99
C ASN A 50 -0.73 16.63 1.96
N LEU A 51 -1.74 16.14 1.25
CA LEU A 51 -2.04 14.71 1.17
C LEU A 51 -1.15 13.96 0.16
N THR A 52 -0.74 14.66 -0.91
CA THR A 52 0.05 14.07 -2.01
C THR A 52 1.51 14.48 -2.00
N ASP A 53 1.89 15.42 -1.16
CA ASP A 53 3.21 16.08 -1.11
C ASP A 53 3.65 16.72 -2.45
N VAL A 54 2.65 17.14 -3.24
CA VAL A 54 2.82 17.79 -4.55
C VAL A 54 2.47 19.26 -4.45
N GLU A 55 3.27 20.11 -5.04
CA GLU A 55 2.96 21.54 -5.16
C GLU A 55 2.08 21.79 -6.39
N ILE A 56 0.94 22.47 -6.20
CA ILE A 56 -0.05 22.72 -7.25
C ILE A 56 -0.05 24.20 -7.62
N THR A 57 0.29 24.50 -8.86
CA THR A 57 0.22 25.86 -9.41
C THR A 57 -0.84 25.92 -10.50
N ILE A 58 -1.77 26.86 -10.40
CA ILE A 58 -2.87 27.00 -11.36
C ILE A 58 -2.73 28.34 -12.08
N TYR A 59 -2.57 28.27 -13.41
CA TYR A 59 -2.50 29.45 -14.27
C TYR A 59 -3.47 29.33 -15.43
N LYS A 60 -4.42 30.26 -15.53
CA LYS A 60 -5.47 30.27 -16.56
C LYS A 60 -6.23 28.92 -16.60
N SER A 61 -6.01 28.14 -17.64
CA SER A 61 -6.63 26.82 -17.85
C SER A 61 -5.69 25.64 -17.51
N THR A 62 -4.45 25.92 -17.17
CA THR A 62 -3.44 24.90 -16.91
C THR A 62 -3.18 24.74 -15.42
N VAL A 63 -3.18 23.50 -14.96
CA VAL A 63 -2.75 23.10 -13.63
C VAL A 63 -1.39 22.45 -13.78
N VAL A 64 -0.40 22.95 -13.06
CA VAL A 64 0.95 22.40 -13.00
C VAL A 64 1.12 21.71 -11.66
N LEU A 65 1.53 20.46 -11.69
CA LEU A 65 1.81 19.61 -10.55
C LEU A 65 3.32 19.39 -10.48
N VAL A 66 3.94 19.57 -9.31
CA VAL A 66 5.38 19.38 -9.10
C VAL A 66 5.59 18.57 -7.83
N GLY A 67 6.30 17.46 -7.91
CA GLY A 67 6.58 16.60 -6.79
C GLY A 67 7.10 15.24 -7.24
N ASP A 68 7.00 14.25 -6.36
CA ASP A 68 7.34 12.87 -6.65
C ASP A 68 6.37 12.22 -7.63
N ALA A 69 6.83 11.22 -8.38
CA ALA A 69 6.06 10.53 -9.42
C ALA A 69 4.75 9.93 -8.89
N GLU A 70 4.79 9.30 -7.71
CA GLU A 70 3.59 8.71 -7.09
C GLU A 70 2.60 9.79 -6.64
N GLY A 71 3.12 10.85 -6.00
CA GLY A 71 2.33 11.99 -5.56
C GLY A 71 1.65 12.71 -6.72
N ILE A 72 2.36 12.92 -7.83
CA ILE A 72 1.82 13.54 -9.05
C ILE A 72 0.66 12.73 -9.61
N GLY A 73 0.81 11.39 -9.68
CA GLY A 73 -0.26 10.50 -10.14
C GLY A 73 -1.55 10.62 -9.31
N LEU A 74 -1.40 10.74 -7.98
CA LEU A 74 -2.53 10.94 -7.06
C LEU A 74 -3.14 12.34 -7.18
N ALA A 75 -2.29 13.38 -7.26
CA ALA A 75 -2.74 14.76 -7.43
C ALA A 75 -3.47 14.96 -8.76
N ARG A 76 -3.00 14.34 -9.84
CA ARG A 76 -3.66 14.32 -11.13
C ARG A 76 -5.05 13.70 -11.04
N GLN A 77 -5.17 12.51 -10.46
CA GLN A 77 -6.48 11.85 -10.27
C GLN A 77 -7.45 12.71 -9.47
N ALA A 78 -6.97 13.38 -8.41
CA ALA A 78 -7.78 14.31 -7.64
C ALA A 78 -8.28 15.50 -8.48
N VAL A 79 -7.41 16.10 -9.30
CA VAL A 79 -7.75 17.20 -10.20
C VAL A 79 -8.77 16.74 -11.25
N GLU A 80 -8.60 15.57 -11.84
CA GLU A 80 -9.52 14.96 -12.80
C GLU A 80 -10.90 14.71 -12.19
N MET A 81 -10.96 14.13 -10.98
CA MET A 81 -12.22 13.92 -10.26
C MET A 81 -12.93 15.24 -9.97
N LEU A 82 -12.22 16.28 -9.53
CA LEU A 82 -12.80 17.60 -9.29
C LEU A 82 -13.28 18.27 -10.57
N ALA A 83 -12.54 18.10 -11.66
CA ALA A 83 -12.91 18.58 -13.00
C ALA A 83 -14.14 17.86 -13.54
N GLY A 84 -14.25 16.55 -13.32
CA GLY A 84 -15.41 15.73 -13.65
C GLY A 84 -16.65 15.97 -12.80
N GLY A 85 -16.54 16.78 -11.73
CA GLY A 85 -17.69 17.16 -10.92
C GLY A 85 -17.84 16.42 -9.59
N SER A 86 -16.90 15.58 -9.18
CA SER A 86 -16.92 14.85 -7.91
C SER A 86 -16.91 15.81 -6.71
N GLU A 87 -17.58 15.45 -5.64
CA GLU A 87 -17.58 16.25 -4.41
C GLU A 87 -16.21 16.30 -3.75
N HIS A 88 -15.88 17.42 -3.10
CA HIS A 88 -14.61 17.59 -2.42
C HIS A 88 -14.37 16.53 -1.33
N GLY A 89 -15.42 16.17 -0.57
CA GLY A 89 -15.35 15.15 0.47
C GLY A 89 -14.94 13.78 -0.08
N THR A 90 -15.49 13.38 -1.22
CA THR A 90 -15.17 12.12 -1.90
C THR A 90 -13.71 12.09 -2.34
N VAL A 91 -13.24 13.20 -2.94
CA VAL A 91 -11.84 13.31 -3.41
C VAL A 91 -10.86 13.27 -2.24
N LEU A 92 -11.14 14.00 -1.17
CA LEU A 92 -10.27 14.00 0.02
C LEU A 92 -10.24 12.62 0.70
N SER A 93 -11.39 11.96 0.85
CA SER A 93 -11.45 10.60 1.40
C SER A 93 -10.70 9.57 0.52
N PHE A 94 -10.71 9.76 -0.79
CA PHE A 94 -9.92 8.95 -1.73
C PHE A 94 -8.42 9.15 -1.48
N LEU A 95 -7.95 10.40 -1.41
CA LEU A 95 -6.55 10.73 -1.17
C LEU A 95 -6.07 10.23 0.19
N GLU A 96 -6.86 10.39 1.25
CA GLU A 96 -6.54 9.89 2.58
C GLU A 96 -6.36 8.37 2.61
N ARG A 97 -7.25 7.62 1.94
CA ARG A 97 -7.14 6.17 1.83
C ARG A 97 -5.88 5.74 1.08
N ARG A 98 -5.58 6.43 -0.03
CA ARG A 98 -4.37 6.15 -0.81
C ARG A 98 -3.10 6.44 -0.02
N ARG A 99 -3.04 7.58 0.65
CA ARG A 99 -1.91 7.94 1.53
C ARG A 99 -1.70 6.92 2.66
N LYS A 100 -2.79 6.45 3.29
CA LYS A 100 -2.69 5.41 4.32
C LYS A 100 -2.12 4.10 3.75
N ARG A 101 -2.55 3.72 2.56
CA ARG A 101 -2.07 2.51 1.89
C ARG A 101 -0.59 2.62 1.53
N MET A 102 -0.16 3.72 0.92
CA MET A 102 1.26 3.96 0.59
C MET A 102 2.15 3.91 1.84
N LYS A 103 1.72 4.55 2.94
CA LYS A 103 2.45 4.48 4.21
C LYS A 103 2.54 3.08 4.78
N PHE A 104 1.53 2.26 4.57
CA PHE A 104 1.54 0.87 5.00
C PHE A 104 2.50 0.05 4.12
N ASP A 105 2.41 0.22 2.80
CA ASP A 105 3.26 -0.47 1.84
C ASP A 105 4.74 -0.12 2.07
N ASN A 106 5.09 1.15 2.26
CA ASN A 106 6.44 1.59 2.59
C ASN A 106 6.96 0.99 3.90
N ARG A 107 6.14 0.97 4.96
CA ARG A 107 6.53 0.33 6.22
C ARG A 107 6.78 -1.18 6.10
N SER A 108 6.03 -1.86 5.23
CA SER A 108 6.24 -3.28 4.99
C SER A 108 7.53 -3.53 4.22
N LEU A 109 7.89 -2.66 3.30
CA LEU A 109 9.17 -2.70 2.58
C LEU A 109 10.35 -2.43 3.53
N ASP A 110 10.29 -1.36 4.32
CA ASP A 110 11.30 -1.03 5.33
C ASP A 110 11.53 -2.21 6.31
N TYR A 111 10.44 -2.91 6.68
CA TYR A 111 10.53 -4.09 7.54
C TYR A 111 11.21 -5.28 6.85
N ILE A 112 10.95 -5.49 5.55
CA ILE A 112 11.58 -6.55 4.76
C ILE A 112 13.06 -6.25 4.57
N GLU A 113 13.43 -5.02 4.18
CA GLU A 113 14.82 -4.61 4.01
C GLU A 113 15.63 -4.72 5.32
N ALA A 114 15.08 -4.21 6.42
CA ALA A 114 15.72 -4.33 7.73
C ALA A 114 15.87 -5.78 8.21
N LYS A 115 15.08 -6.70 7.66
CA LYS A 115 15.15 -8.12 7.96
C LYS A 115 16.19 -8.83 7.09
N GLU A 116 16.39 -8.39 5.85
CA GLU A 116 17.43 -8.90 4.97
C GLU A 116 18.83 -8.47 5.43
N ASP A 117 18.98 -7.26 5.98
CA ASP A 117 20.23 -6.76 6.56
C ASP A 117 20.63 -7.45 7.88
N ASN A 118 19.68 -8.06 8.58
CA ASN A 118 19.95 -8.89 9.73
C ASN A 118 20.15 -10.35 9.29
N GLU A 119 21.38 -10.80 9.12
CA GLU A 119 21.80 -12.17 8.77
C GLU A 119 21.30 -13.28 9.71
N ALA A 120 20.46 -12.97 10.67
CA ALA A 120 19.77 -13.89 11.57
C ALA A 120 18.30 -13.98 11.24
N LEU A 121 17.96 -14.27 9.98
CA LEU A 121 16.63 -14.80 9.68
C LEU A 121 16.58 -16.23 10.23
N PRO A 122 15.67 -16.53 11.18
CA PRO A 122 15.40 -17.92 11.51
C PRO A 122 14.97 -18.62 10.22
N ASP A 123 15.60 -19.76 9.91
CA ASP A 123 15.30 -20.54 8.73
C ASP A 123 13.79 -20.79 8.63
N GLY A 124 13.14 -20.04 7.73
CA GLY A 124 11.74 -20.23 7.39
C GLY A 124 10.73 -19.43 8.21
N PHE A 125 9.48 -19.62 7.84
CA PHE A 125 8.29 -18.98 8.42
C PHE A 125 8.05 -19.34 9.90
N ASP A 126 8.68 -20.40 10.37
CA ASP A 126 8.55 -20.97 11.72
C ASP A 126 9.04 -20.02 12.82
N GLY A 127 10.00 -19.14 12.52
CA GLY A 127 10.49 -18.13 13.46
C GLY A 127 9.56 -16.94 13.69
N LEU A 128 8.56 -16.73 12.82
CA LEU A 128 7.63 -15.59 12.88
C LEU A 128 6.46 -15.81 13.86
N VAL A 129 6.09 -17.08 14.09
CA VAL A 129 4.97 -17.44 14.97
C VAL A 129 5.45 -18.47 15.98
N PRO A 130 5.50 -18.12 17.28
CA PRO A 130 5.86 -19.07 18.33
C PRO A 130 4.94 -20.30 18.28
N GLY A 131 5.53 -21.49 18.17
CA GLY A 131 4.79 -22.76 18.07
C GLY A 131 4.42 -23.22 16.67
N LEU A 132 4.76 -22.45 15.61
CA LEU A 132 4.49 -22.88 14.24
C LEU A 132 5.41 -24.04 13.82
N ALA A 133 6.63 -24.09 14.34
CA ALA A 133 7.57 -25.19 14.14
C ALA A 133 6.95 -26.51 14.64
N ASP A 134 6.37 -26.49 15.84
CA ASP A 134 5.71 -27.68 16.41
C ASP A 134 4.51 -28.13 15.57
N VAL A 135 3.76 -27.18 14.99
CA VAL A 135 2.60 -27.47 14.13
C VAL A 135 3.06 -28.03 12.77
N SER A 136 4.15 -27.49 12.22
CA SER A 136 4.70 -27.95 10.94
C SER A 136 5.28 -29.36 11.05
N GLU A 137 5.98 -29.66 12.15
CA GLU A 137 6.47 -30.99 12.45
C GLU A 137 5.35 -32.02 12.64
N ARG A 138 4.31 -31.66 13.44
CA ARG A 138 3.13 -32.52 13.63
C ARG A 138 2.41 -32.79 12.31
N ARG A 139 2.31 -31.79 11.44
CA ARG A 139 1.71 -31.95 10.12
C ARG A 139 2.57 -32.81 9.20
N GLY A 140 3.91 -32.67 9.27
CA GLY A 140 4.86 -33.51 8.56
C GLY A 140 4.79 -34.97 9.00
N ARG A 141 4.68 -35.24 10.31
CA ARG A 141 4.50 -36.59 10.88
C ARG A 141 3.17 -37.22 10.40
N LYS A 142 2.06 -36.47 10.45
CA LYS A 142 0.76 -36.94 9.95
C LYS A 142 0.77 -37.27 8.46
N LEU A 143 1.47 -36.47 7.65
CA LEU A 143 1.60 -36.73 6.22
C LEU A 143 2.44 -37.98 5.94
N LYS A 144 3.53 -38.19 6.69
CA LYS A 144 4.36 -39.40 6.59
C LYS A 144 3.52 -40.64 7.01
N ALA A 145 2.77 -40.54 8.12
CA ALA A 145 1.91 -41.62 8.59
C ALA A 145 0.79 -42.00 7.58
N SER A 146 0.27 -41.02 6.83
CA SER A 146 -0.73 -41.26 5.78
C SER A 146 -0.17 -41.91 4.50
N GLN A 147 1.17 -41.98 4.36
CA GLN A 147 1.86 -42.56 3.21
C GLN A 147 2.42 -43.96 3.51
N VAL A 148 2.22 -44.46 4.72
CA VAL A 148 2.67 -45.82 5.13
C VAL A 148 1.72 -46.86 4.54
N ASP A 149 2.26 -47.82 3.82
CA ASP A 149 1.50 -48.95 3.29
C ASP A 149 1.03 -49.86 4.45
N PRO A 150 -0.28 -50.14 4.52
CA PRO A 150 -0.85 -50.94 5.62
C PRO A 150 -0.37 -52.41 5.68
N ASP A 151 0.30 -52.89 4.62
CA ASP A 151 0.83 -54.28 4.54
C ASP A 151 2.29 -54.36 5.01
N ASP A 152 2.93 -53.21 5.37
CA ASP A 152 4.28 -53.16 5.87
C ASP A 152 4.29 -53.08 7.41
N GLU A 153 4.45 -54.24 8.07
CA GLU A 153 4.38 -54.38 9.53
C GLU A 153 5.45 -53.52 10.25
N GLU A 154 6.67 -53.38 9.70
CA GLU A 154 7.75 -52.58 10.29
C GLU A 154 7.43 -51.08 10.25
N ALA A 155 6.85 -50.60 9.15
CA ALA A 155 6.48 -49.19 8.99
C ALA A 155 5.23 -48.81 9.83
N VAL A 156 4.35 -49.77 10.08
CA VAL A 156 3.17 -49.59 10.97
C VAL A 156 3.60 -49.56 12.44
N ASP A 157 4.55 -50.42 12.85
CA ASP A 157 5.09 -50.42 14.22
C ASP A 157 5.87 -49.14 14.53
N GLU A 158 6.68 -48.61 13.60
CA GLU A 158 7.37 -47.30 13.72
C GLU A 158 6.36 -46.13 13.85
N MET A 159 5.23 -46.22 13.13
CA MET A 159 4.19 -45.22 13.20
C MET A 159 3.43 -45.27 14.54
N MET A 160 3.21 -46.49 15.08
CA MET A 160 2.56 -46.68 16.39
C MET A 160 3.46 -46.15 17.52
N GLU A 161 4.75 -46.42 17.48
CA GLU A 161 5.71 -45.92 18.46
C GLU A 161 5.80 -44.37 18.46
N MET A 162 5.77 -43.76 17.26
CA MET A 162 5.69 -42.28 17.14
C MET A 162 4.36 -41.70 17.64
N ALA A 163 3.25 -42.44 17.56
CA ALA A 163 1.94 -42.01 18.05
C ALA A 163 1.81 -42.10 19.56
N GLU A 164 2.49 -43.05 20.21
CA GLU A 164 2.52 -43.19 21.67
C GLU A 164 3.29 -42.05 22.34
N ASP A 165 4.32 -41.51 21.72
CA ASP A 165 5.06 -40.32 22.18
C ASP A 165 4.23 -39.01 22.13
N GLU A 166 3.10 -39.03 21.41
CA GLU A 166 2.20 -37.87 21.23
C GLU A 166 1.07 -37.79 22.28
N HIS A 167 1.11 -38.61 23.34
CA HIS A 167 0.06 -38.58 24.36
C HIS A 167 0.20 -37.33 25.25
N VAL A 168 -0.29 -36.21 24.73
CA VAL A 168 -0.45 -34.98 25.49
C VAL A 168 -1.58 -35.19 26.49
N VAL A 169 -1.20 -35.30 27.75
CA VAL A 169 -2.15 -35.27 28.88
C VAL A 169 -2.78 -33.88 28.91
N TRP A 170 -4.05 -33.79 28.58
CA TRP A 170 -4.86 -32.62 28.85
C TRP A 170 -5.13 -32.62 30.36
N GLU A 171 -4.42 -31.82 31.10
CA GLU A 171 -4.81 -31.49 32.48
C GLU A 171 -6.05 -30.59 32.38
N GLU A 172 -7.19 -31.12 32.81
CA GLU A 172 -8.43 -30.38 33.07
C GLU A 172 -8.20 -29.53 34.34
N GLU A 173 -8.19 -28.21 34.21
CA GLU A 173 -8.47 -27.25 35.28
C GLU A 173 -9.88 -26.67 35.13
#